data_9323338dd293b5b708873e07b4ceb2f9
#
_entry.id   9323338dd293b5b708873e07b4ceb2f9
#
_cell.length_a   1.000
_cell.length_b   1.000
_cell.length_c   1.000
_cell.angle_alpha   90.00
_cell.angle_beta   90.00
_cell.angle_gamma   90.00
#
_symmetry.space_group_name_H-M   'P 1'
#
loop_
_entity.id
_entity.type
_entity.pdbx_description
1 polymer ?
#
loop_
_entity_poly.entity_id
_entity_poly.type
_entity_poly.pdbx_seq_one_letter_code
_entity_poly.pdbx_strand_id
1 'polypeptide(L)'
;MIGVLAALSAAVAIGAGAFGAHGASSPQAAEWLRTGGLYQLIHAVAAISLMNIARGPAILLLIGAAIFALTLYAMAFGGPRWLGAVTPIGGSLMIAGWIWTAVSYWRA
;
A
#
# COMPACT_ATOMS: atom_id res chain seq x y z
N MET A 1 12.34 -9.48 9.11
CA MET A 1 11.19 -9.88 8.28
C MET A 1 10.42 -8.68 7.72
N ILE A 2 10.21 -7.62 8.51
CA ILE A 2 9.55 -6.40 8.00
C ILE A 2 10.28 -5.84 6.78
N GLY A 3 11.60 -5.75 6.84
CA GLY A 3 12.38 -5.22 5.73
C GLY A 3 12.23 -6.05 4.45
N VAL A 4 12.18 -7.37 4.59
CA VAL A 4 11.98 -8.27 3.44
C VAL A 4 10.61 -8.06 2.84
N LEU A 5 9.57 -8.03 3.67
CA LEU A 5 8.19 -7.83 3.20
C LEU A 5 8.02 -6.45 2.56
N ALA A 6 8.60 -5.42 3.16
CA ALA A 6 8.53 -4.07 2.61
C ALA A 6 9.25 -3.97 1.26
N ALA A 7 10.43 -4.59 1.14
CA ALA A 7 11.17 -4.59 -0.12
C ALA A 7 10.41 -5.31 -1.23
N LEU A 8 9.81 -6.48 -0.91
CA LEU A 8 8.99 -7.21 -1.87
C LEU A 8 7.73 -6.42 -2.24
N SER A 9 7.13 -5.75 -1.26
CA SER A 9 5.98 -4.88 -1.50
C SER A 9 6.33 -3.75 -2.47
N ALA A 10 7.50 -3.13 -2.30
CA ALA A 10 7.99 -2.09 -3.21
C ALA A 10 8.18 -2.63 -4.64
N ALA A 11 8.73 -3.83 -4.77
CA ALA A 11 8.92 -4.46 -6.07
C ALA A 11 7.57 -4.69 -6.78
N VAL A 12 6.58 -5.20 -6.06
CA VAL A 12 5.22 -5.39 -6.58
C VAL A 12 4.61 -4.05 -7.00
N ALA A 13 4.79 -3.02 -6.18
CA ALA A 13 4.27 -1.68 -6.46
C ALA A 13 4.82 -1.11 -7.77
N ILE A 14 6.11 -1.25 -7.99
CA ILE A 14 6.76 -0.78 -9.21
C ILE A 14 6.21 -1.56 -10.43
N GLY A 15 6.11 -2.87 -10.30
CA GLY A 15 5.55 -3.72 -11.35
C GLY A 15 4.12 -3.35 -11.69
N ALA A 16 3.28 -3.10 -10.68
CA ALA A 16 1.89 -2.70 -10.88
C ALA A 16 1.79 -1.35 -11.58
N GLY A 17 2.60 -0.38 -11.18
CA GLY A 17 2.64 0.93 -11.81
C GLY A 17 3.07 0.86 -13.27
N ALA A 18 4.11 0.08 -13.56
CA ALA A 18 4.59 -0.12 -14.91
C ALA A 18 3.53 -0.81 -15.79
N PHE A 19 2.87 -1.84 -15.27
CA PHE A 19 1.82 -2.54 -16.00
C PHE A 19 0.63 -1.62 -16.26
N GLY A 20 0.27 -0.79 -15.28
CA GLY A 20 -0.79 0.20 -15.43
C GLY A 20 -0.53 1.18 -16.55
N ALA A 21 0.74 1.56 -16.75
CA ALA A 21 1.12 2.48 -17.81
C ALA A 21 1.09 1.84 -19.20
N HIS A 22 1.31 0.53 -19.32
CA HIS A 22 1.57 -0.11 -20.60
C HIS A 22 0.63 -1.27 -20.97
N GLY A 23 0.03 -1.95 -19.99
CA GLY A 23 -0.70 -3.18 -20.24
C GLY A 23 -2.12 -3.26 -19.69
N ALA A 24 -2.62 -2.20 -19.05
CA ALA A 24 -3.94 -2.24 -18.45
C ALA A 24 -5.04 -2.36 -19.51
N SER A 25 -6.10 -3.11 -19.17
CA SER A 25 -7.19 -3.41 -20.09
C SER A 25 -8.15 -2.22 -20.33
N SER A 26 -8.10 -1.21 -19.46
CA SER A 26 -8.98 -0.05 -19.55
C SER A 26 -8.35 1.14 -18.83
N PRO A 27 -8.82 2.38 -19.07
CA PRO A 27 -8.39 3.55 -18.32
C PRO A 27 -8.66 3.41 -16.83
N GLN A 28 -9.78 2.79 -16.45
CA GLN A 28 -10.12 2.56 -15.04
C GLN A 28 -9.14 1.57 -14.39
N ALA A 29 -8.79 0.48 -15.08
CA ALA A 29 -7.82 -0.48 -14.58
C ALA A 29 -6.44 0.17 -14.43
N ALA A 30 -6.03 1.01 -15.39
CA ALA A 30 -4.79 1.76 -15.31
C ALA A 30 -4.75 2.67 -14.09
N GLU A 31 -5.86 3.35 -13.79
CA GLU A 31 -5.97 4.23 -12.63
C GLU A 31 -5.85 3.45 -11.31
N TRP A 32 -6.51 2.31 -11.21
CA TRP A 32 -6.42 1.46 -10.02
C TRP A 32 -4.99 0.95 -9.80
N LEU A 33 -4.32 0.52 -10.87
CA LEU A 33 -2.93 0.02 -10.76
C LEU A 33 -1.97 1.14 -10.38
N ARG A 34 -2.15 2.33 -10.93
CA ARG A 34 -1.31 3.48 -10.61
C ARG A 34 -1.51 3.94 -9.18
N THR A 35 -2.75 4.09 -8.75
CA THR A 35 -3.08 4.52 -7.39
C THR A 35 -2.59 3.51 -6.37
N GLY A 36 -2.90 2.23 -6.57
CA GLY A 36 -2.43 1.17 -5.68
C GLY A 36 -0.92 1.10 -5.59
N GLY A 37 -0.26 1.18 -6.75
CA GLY A 37 1.21 1.13 -6.82
C GLY A 37 1.86 2.31 -6.10
N LEU A 38 1.33 3.51 -6.28
CA LEU A 38 1.86 4.70 -5.61
C LEU A 38 1.78 4.58 -4.09
N TYR A 39 0.59 4.25 -3.56
CA TYR A 39 0.42 4.13 -2.11
C TYR A 39 1.21 2.96 -1.54
N GLN A 40 1.25 1.83 -2.24
CA GLN A 40 2.03 0.68 -1.80
C GLN A 40 3.52 1.02 -1.74
N LEU A 41 4.06 1.68 -2.75
CA LEU A 41 5.47 2.04 -2.78
C LEU A 41 5.83 3.02 -1.65
N ILE A 42 5.05 4.07 -1.48
CA ILE A 42 5.29 5.07 -0.41
C ILE A 42 5.32 4.38 0.95
N HIS A 43 4.36 3.49 1.21
CA HIS A 43 4.24 2.85 2.53
C HIS A 43 5.28 1.74 2.73
N ALA A 44 5.74 1.10 1.65
CA ALA A 44 6.86 0.17 1.72
C ALA A 44 8.14 0.90 2.15
N VAL A 45 8.42 2.04 1.54
CA VAL A 45 9.58 2.87 1.91
C VAL A 45 9.44 3.37 3.34
N ALA A 46 8.25 3.82 3.72
CA ALA A 46 7.98 4.27 5.08
C ALA A 46 8.22 3.14 6.09
N ALA A 47 7.76 1.94 5.80
CA ALA A 47 7.95 0.79 6.69
C ALA A 47 9.43 0.45 6.90
N ILE A 48 10.22 0.47 5.83
CA ILE A 48 11.68 0.27 5.94
C ILE A 48 12.31 1.35 6.81
N SER A 49 11.91 2.61 6.60
CA SER A 49 12.45 3.74 7.35
C SER A 49 12.11 3.69 8.83
N LEU A 50 10.94 3.14 9.17
CA LEU A 50 10.42 3.14 10.55
C LEU A 50 10.69 1.84 11.32
N MET A 51 11.05 0.76 10.65
CA MET A 51 11.07 -0.57 11.28
C MET A 51 11.98 -0.68 12.50
N ASN A 52 13.02 0.13 12.58
CA ASN A 52 13.96 0.15 13.72
C ASN A 52 13.65 1.26 14.73
N ILE A 53 12.73 2.15 14.40
CA ILE A 53 12.38 3.31 15.24
C ILE A 53 10.99 3.11 15.83
N ALA A 54 10.04 2.71 15.02
CA ALA A 54 8.64 2.57 15.39
C ALA A 54 8.06 1.34 14.68
N ARG A 55 8.33 0.16 15.26
CA ARG A 55 7.98 -1.12 14.64
C ARG A 55 6.47 -1.31 14.44
N GLY A 56 5.67 -0.93 15.44
CA GLY A 56 4.22 -1.05 15.36
C GLY A 56 3.63 -0.26 14.19
N PRO A 57 3.91 1.05 14.11
CA PRO A 57 3.51 1.85 12.96
C PRO A 57 3.99 1.28 11.62
N ALA A 58 5.24 0.80 11.54
CA ALA A 58 5.77 0.21 10.31
C ALA A 58 4.91 -0.97 9.82
N ILE A 59 4.55 -1.86 10.74
CA ILE A 59 3.70 -3.02 10.43
C ILE A 59 2.31 -2.56 9.97
N LEU A 60 1.72 -1.62 10.68
CA LEU A 60 0.37 -1.14 10.36
C LEU A 60 0.32 -0.46 8.99
N LEU A 61 1.33 0.35 8.66
CA LEU A 61 1.42 0.98 7.35
C LEU A 61 1.55 -0.07 6.24
N LEU A 62 2.35 -1.09 6.47
CA LEU A 62 2.56 -2.15 5.50
C LEU A 62 1.29 -2.96 5.26
N ILE A 63 0.59 -3.33 6.32
CA ILE A 63 -0.69 -4.07 6.23
C ILE A 63 -1.75 -3.22 5.55
N GLY A 64 -1.90 -1.97 5.97
CA GLY A 64 -2.89 -1.06 5.39
C GLY A 64 -2.66 -0.84 3.90
N ALA A 65 -1.42 -0.63 3.51
CA ALA A 65 -1.06 -0.45 2.10
C ALA A 65 -1.30 -1.73 1.30
N ALA A 66 -1.05 -2.91 1.88
CA ALA A 66 -1.32 -4.17 1.22
C ALA A 66 -2.81 -4.36 0.94
N ILE A 67 -3.67 -4.12 1.91
CA ILE A 67 -5.12 -4.21 1.74
C ILE A 67 -5.60 -3.22 0.68
N PHE A 68 -5.14 -1.97 0.77
CA PHE A 68 -5.50 -0.91 -0.16
C PHE A 68 -5.09 -1.27 -1.60
N ALA A 69 -3.81 -1.62 -1.79
CA ALA A 69 -3.27 -1.88 -3.11
C ALA A 69 -3.79 -3.18 -3.71
N LEU A 70 -3.81 -4.27 -2.94
CA LEU A 70 -4.21 -5.57 -3.46
C LEU A 70 -5.67 -5.61 -3.89
N THR A 71 -6.57 -4.90 -3.20
CA THR A 71 -7.96 -4.81 -3.62
C THR A 71 -8.09 -4.03 -4.93
N LEU A 72 -7.33 -2.96 -5.10
CA LEU A 72 -7.30 -2.20 -6.35
C LEU A 72 -6.73 -3.04 -7.50
N TYR A 73 -5.65 -3.79 -7.25
CA TYR A 73 -5.07 -4.65 -8.27
C TYR A 73 -6.03 -5.76 -8.68
N ALA A 74 -6.71 -6.37 -7.71
CA ALA A 74 -7.69 -7.41 -8.00
C ALA A 74 -8.82 -6.88 -8.90
N MET A 75 -9.34 -5.69 -8.61
CA MET A 75 -10.35 -5.08 -9.45
C MET A 75 -9.81 -4.73 -10.84
N ALA A 76 -8.56 -4.30 -10.93
CA ALA A 76 -7.93 -3.98 -12.21
C ALA A 76 -7.83 -5.20 -13.13
N PHE A 77 -7.71 -6.39 -12.55
CA PHE A 77 -7.64 -7.64 -13.30
C PHE A 77 -8.99 -8.38 -13.36
N GLY A 78 -10.08 -7.67 -13.15
CA GLY A 78 -11.42 -8.25 -13.34
C GLY A 78 -12.07 -8.80 -12.07
N GLY A 79 -11.49 -8.55 -10.90
CA GLY A 79 -12.08 -8.97 -9.63
C GLY A 79 -13.40 -8.24 -9.34
N PRO A 80 -14.19 -8.77 -8.38
CA PRO A 80 -15.52 -8.23 -8.08
C PRO A 80 -15.44 -6.82 -7.50
N ARG A 81 -16.41 -5.97 -7.87
CA ARG A 81 -16.42 -4.56 -7.47
C ARG A 81 -16.67 -4.36 -5.97
N TRP A 82 -17.19 -5.37 -5.25
CA TRP A 82 -17.36 -5.23 -3.81
C TRP A 82 -16.02 -5.06 -3.08
N LEU A 83 -14.91 -5.44 -3.71
CA LEU A 83 -13.58 -5.17 -3.17
C LEU A 83 -13.33 -3.68 -2.95
N GLY A 84 -14.01 -2.81 -3.71
CA GLY A 84 -13.95 -1.38 -3.51
C GLY A 84 -14.45 -0.92 -2.15
N ALA A 85 -15.28 -1.75 -1.48
CA ALA A 85 -15.71 -1.48 -0.10
C ALA A 85 -14.64 -1.91 0.92
N VAL A 86 -13.73 -2.79 0.54
CA VAL A 86 -12.61 -3.22 1.38
C VAL A 86 -11.43 -2.25 1.29
N THR A 87 -11.22 -1.65 0.13
CA THR A 87 -10.12 -0.70 -0.11
C THR A 87 -10.03 0.40 0.95
N PRO A 88 -11.13 1.07 1.37
CA PRO A 88 -11.07 2.09 2.41
C PRO A 88 -10.60 1.58 3.77
N ILE A 89 -10.75 0.30 4.05
CA ILE A 89 -10.23 -0.29 5.29
C ILE A 89 -8.70 -0.17 5.29
N GLY A 90 -8.07 -0.50 4.16
CA GLY A 90 -6.63 -0.32 4.01
C GLY A 90 -6.21 1.14 4.14
N GLY A 91 -6.96 2.04 3.51
CA GLY A 91 -6.73 3.48 3.63
C GLY A 91 -6.83 3.98 5.06
N SER A 92 -7.83 3.51 5.80
CA SER A 92 -8.01 3.87 7.21
C SER A 92 -6.86 3.37 8.07
N LEU A 93 -6.36 2.17 7.81
CA LEU A 93 -5.21 1.62 8.53
C LEU A 93 -3.93 2.40 8.23
N MET A 94 -3.76 2.87 7.00
CA MET A 94 -2.63 3.74 6.66
C MET A 94 -2.70 5.05 7.43
N ILE A 95 -3.88 5.68 7.49
CA ILE A 95 -4.07 6.92 8.26
C ILE A 95 -3.75 6.68 9.73
N ALA A 96 -4.29 5.60 10.29
CA ALA A 96 -4.02 5.24 11.69
C ALA A 96 -2.54 5.00 11.93
N GLY A 97 -1.85 4.36 10.99
CA GLY A 97 -0.41 4.12 11.06
C GLY A 97 0.41 5.41 11.09
N TRP A 98 0.03 6.40 10.29
CA TRP A 98 0.70 7.69 10.29
C TRP A 98 0.44 8.48 11.56
N ILE A 99 -0.78 8.43 12.08
CA ILE A 99 -1.10 9.05 13.38
C ILE A 99 -0.28 8.40 14.49
N TRP A 100 -0.18 7.08 14.48
CA TRP A 100 0.65 6.34 15.44
C TRP A 100 2.12 6.73 15.30
N THR A 101 2.60 6.89 14.09
CA THR A 101 3.97 7.36 13.84
C THR A 101 4.19 8.74 14.47
N ALA A 102 3.25 9.66 14.28
CA ALA A 102 3.32 11.00 14.86
C ALA A 102 3.39 10.92 16.39
N VAL A 103 2.55 10.09 17.01
CA VAL A 103 2.57 9.89 18.47
C VAL A 103 3.90 9.32 18.93
N SER A 104 4.46 8.37 18.18
CA SER A 104 5.76 7.77 18.51
C SER A 104 6.88 8.81 18.52
N TYR A 105 6.89 9.71 17.54
CA TYR A 105 7.88 10.80 17.49
C TYR A 105 7.63 11.84 18.58
N TRP A 106 6.38 12.14 18.88
CA TRP A 106 6.04 13.08 19.94
C TRP A 106 6.56 12.62 21.29
N ARG A 107 6.53 11.31 21.52
CA ARG A 107 6.95 10.70 22.80
C ARG A 107 8.44 10.41 22.89
N ALA A 108 9.16 10.52 21.78
CA ALA A 108 10.59 10.20 21.74
C ALA A 108 11.47 11.28 22.41
#